data_65e97e54ba98ac803b364d58483f6ee4
#
_entry.id   65e97e54ba98ac803b364d58483f6ee4
#
_cell.length_a   1.000
_cell.length_b   1.000
_cell.length_c   1.000
_cell.angle_alpha   90.00
_cell.angle_beta   90.00
_cell.angle_gamma   90.00
#
_symmetry.space_group_name_H-M   'P 1'
#
loop_
_entity.id
_entity.type
_entity.pdbx_description
1 polymer ?
#
loop_
_entity_poly.entity_id
_entity_poly.type
_entity_poly.pdbx_seq_one_letter_code
_entity_poly.pdbx_strand_id
1 'polypeptide(L)'
;MRRPELLIPASSLEVLKTAVIYGADAVYIGGEAFGLRAKAKNFSLEEMKEGIEFAHAHDVKVYVTANILAHNDDLEGVREYFKELKEIKPDALIIADPGVFQIAKEICPEIERHVSTQANNTNYATYLFWYGLGAKRVVSARELSIAEIKEIREHIPDDLEIETFIHGACLLYTSDAADEED
;
A
#
# COMPACT_ATOMS: atom_id res chain seq x y z
N MET A 1 -24.48 -7.00 1.49
CA MET A 1 -23.35 -6.32 0.83
C MET A 1 -22.34 -5.98 1.93
N ARG A 2 -21.07 -6.39 1.81
CA ARG A 2 -20.04 -6.07 2.82
C ARG A 2 -19.71 -4.58 2.69
N ARG A 3 -19.66 -3.83 3.79
CA ARG A 3 -19.21 -2.43 3.80
C ARG A 3 -17.75 -2.39 3.31
N PRO A 4 -17.39 -1.54 2.35
CA PRO A 4 -16.01 -1.35 1.95
C PRO A 4 -15.18 -0.73 3.08
N GLU A 5 -13.91 -1.09 3.17
CA GLU A 5 -12.94 -0.49 4.08
C GLU A 5 -12.58 0.92 3.59
N LEU A 6 -12.67 1.92 4.48
CA LEU A 6 -12.22 3.28 4.22
C LEU A 6 -10.76 3.42 4.58
N LEU A 7 -9.90 3.44 3.56
CA LEU A 7 -8.45 3.63 3.70
C LEU A 7 -8.06 5.09 3.44
N ILE A 8 -7.35 5.71 4.38
CA ILE A 8 -6.97 7.13 4.34
C ILE A 8 -5.44 7.28 4.36
N PRO A 9 -4.84 8.14 3.48
CA PRO A 9 -3.41 8.46 3.56
C PRO A 9 -3.09 9.34 4.75
N ALA A 10 -1.95 9.10 5.40
CA ALA A 10 -1.44 9.98 6.45
C ALA A 10 0.02 10.35 6.18
N SER A 11 0.31 11.66 6.16
CA SER A 11 1.63 12.21 5.90
C SER A 11 2.41 12.57 7.17
N SER A 12 1.79 12.47 8.34
CA SER A 12 2.40 12.71 9.65
C SER A 12 1.59 12.01 10.74
N LEU A 13 2.19 11.88 11.92
CA LEU A 13 1.53 11.29 13.09
C LEU A 13 0.25 12.06 13.49
N GLU A 14 0.23 13.37 13.36
CA GLU A 14 -0.95 14.21 13.61
C GLU A 14 -2.08 13.89 12.62
N VAL A 15 -1.75 13.79 11.32
CA VAL A 15 -2.73 13.43 10.27
C VAL A 15 -3.25 12.01 10.48
N LEU A 16 -2.39 11.05 10.86
CA LEU A 16 -2.79 9.70 11.20
C LEU A 16 -3.82 9.71 12.35
N LYS A 17 -3.49 10.36 13.47
CA LYS A 17 -4.40 10.45 14.62
C LYS A 17 -5.72 11.11 14.26
N THR A 18 -5.69 12.15 13.42
CA THR A 18 -6.89 12.80 12.91
C THR A 18 -7.73 11.82 12.07
N ALA A 19 -7.13 11.12 11.10
CA ALA A 19 -7.83 10.16 10.27
C ALA A 19 -8.52 9.05 11.09
N VAL A 20 -7.82 8.52 12.10
CA VAL A 20 -8.34 7.51 13.04
C VAL A 20 -9.58 8.04 13.79
N ILE A 21 -9.48 9.23 14.39
CA ILE A 21 -10.58 9.85 15.17
C ILE A 21 -11.80 10.14 14.27
N TYR A 22 -11.58 10.52 13.01
CA TYR A 22 -12.67 10.82 12.06
C TYR A 22 -13.22 9.61 11.31
N GLY A 23 -12.84 8.38 11.71
CA GLY A 23 -13.52 7.15 11.30
C GLY A 23 -12.90 6.43 10.12
N ALA A 24 -11.58 6.54 9.92
CA ALA A 24 -10.86 5.62 9.04
C ALA A 24 -11.02 4.18 9.53
N ASP A 25 -11.19 3.22 8.62
CA ASP A 25 -11.09 1.79 8.93
C ASP A 25 -9.64 1.32 8.84
N ALA A 26 -8.85 2.00 7.99
CA ALA A 26 -7.40 1.81 7.87
C ALA A 26 -6.71 3.11 7.47
N VAL A 27 -5.42 3.23 7.77
CA VAL A 27 -4.55 4.32 7.29
C VAL A 27 -3.32 3.75 6.61
N TYR A 28 -2.79 4.44 5.57
CA TYR A 28 -1.49 4.08 5.05
C TYR A 28 -0.48 5.21 5.23
N ILE A 29 0.75 4.82 5.55
CA ILE A 29 1.85 5.72 5.87
C ILE A 29 3.11 5.35 5.07
N GLY A 30 4.02 6.30 4.91
CA GLY A 30 5.34 6.08 4.31
C GLY A 30 6.45 6.32 5.32
N GLY A 31 7.44 5.42 5.31
CA GLY A 31 8.68 5.61 6.04
C GLY A 31 9.68 6.50 5.32
N GLU A 32 10.73 6.93 6.04
CA GLU A 32 11.84 7.69 5.50
C GLU A 32 12.63 6.92 4.41
N ALA A 33 12.51 5.58 4.39
CA ALA A 33 13.16 4.71 3.44
C ALA A 33 12.14 3.91 2.60
N PHE A 34 12.57 3.53 1.39
CA PHE A 34 11.90 2.55 0.51
C PHE A 34 10.46 2.88 0.06
N GLY A 35 9.98 4.10 0.28
CA GLY A 35 8.77 4.63 -0.34
C GLY A 35 9.11 5.51 -1.55
N LEU A 36 8.25 5.56 -2.59
CA LEU A 36 8.41 6.44 -3.75
C LEU A 36 8.54 7.93 -3.38
N ARG A 37 8.00 8.31 -2.24
CA ARG A 37 8.06 9.68 -1.72
C ARG A 37 9.04 9.83 -0.56
N ALA A 38 10.12 9.04 -0.51
CA ALA A 38 11.14 9.11 0.55
C ALA A 38 11.75 10.52 0.77
N LYS A 39 11.70 11.39 -0.26
CA LYS A 39 12.12 12.80 -0.15
C LYS A 39 11.06 13.74 0.46
N ALA A 40 9.83 13.29 0.69
CA ALA A 40 8.79 14.06 1.36
C ALA A 40 8.93 13.93 2.89
N LYS A 41 8.10 14.66 3.64
CA LYS A 41 8.01 14.45 5.09
C LYS A 41 7.38 13.07 5.34
N ASN A 42 8.15 12.15 5.89
CA ASN A 42 7.77 10.77 6.16
C ASN A 42 7.91 10.46 7.66
N PHE A 43 7.40 9.30 8.07
CA PHE A 43 7.46 8.86 9.45
C PHE A 43 8.85 8.28 9.78
N SER A 44 9.44 8.71 10.90
CA SER A 44 10.50 7.95 11.55
C SER A 44 9.97 6.62 12.08
N LEU A 45 10.87 5.69 12.43
CA LEU A 45 10.47 4.39 12.96
C LEU A 45 9.71 4.52 14.30
N GLU A 46 10.12 5.50 15.14
CA GLU A 46 9.46 5.82 16.40
C GLU A 46 8.06 6.37 16.17
N GLU A 47 7.89 7.31 15.22
CA GLU A 47 6.58 7.85 14.85
C GLU A 47 5.65 6.79 14.25
N MET A 48 6.20 5.85 13.44
CA MET A 48 5.44 4.70 12.95
C MET A 48 4.93 3.84 14.09
N LYS A 49 5.81 3.49 15.02
CA LYS A 49 5.45 2.67 16.19
C LYS A 49 4.34 3.34 17.01
N GLU A 50 4.49 4.62 17.34
CA GLU A 50 3.47 5.39 18.06
C GLU A 50 2.15 5.44 17.28
N GLY A 51 2.23 5.66 15.96
CA GLY A 51 1.06 5.71 15.09
C GLY A 51 0.32 4.38 15.01
N ILE A 52 1.05 3.27 14.89
CA ILE A 52 0.48 1.92 14.87
C ILE A 52 -0.19 1.59 16.21
N GLU A 53 0.50 1.84 17.33
CA GLU A 53 -0.07 1.61 18.67
C GLU A 53 -1.35 2.44 18.89
N PHE A 54 -1.35 3.70 18.46
CA PHE A 54 -2.53 4.57 18.55
C PHE A 54 -3.68 4.05 17.67
N ALA A 55 -3.41 3.69 16.42
CA ALA A 55 -4.43 3.18 15.48
C ALA A 55 -5.04 1.86 16.00
N HIS A 56 -4.20 0.92 16.42
CA HIS A 56 -4.65 -0.36 16.97
C HIS A 56 -5.50 -0.21 18.23
N ALA A 57 -5.19 0.77 19.09
CA ALA A 57 -6.03 1.09 20.26
C ALA A 57 -7.45 1.58 19.90
N HIS A 58 -7.67 1.95 18.62
CA HIS A 58 -8.95 2.41 18.07
C HIS A 58 -9.54 1.42 17.05
N ASP A 59 -9.03 0.18 16.97
CA ASP A 59 -9.44 -0.85 16.00
C ASP A 59 -9.23 -0.42 14.53
N VAL A 60 -8.25 0.45 14.24
CA VAL A 60 -7.88 0.92 12.90
C VAL A 60 -6.58 0.26 12.45
N LYS A 61 -6.55 -0.24 11.21
CA LYS A 61 -5.38 -0.88 10.63
C LYS A 61 -4.37 0.13 10.10
N VAL A 62 -3.10 -0.27 10.05
CA VAL A 62 -2.02 0.56 9.49
C VAL A 62 -1.25 -0.22 8.41
N TYR A 63 -1.16 0.37 7.22
CA TYR A 63 -0.40 -0.17 6.10
C TYR A 63 0.81 0.69 5.82
N VAL A 64 1.98 0.06 5.64
CA VAL A 64 3.25 0.77 5.39
C VAL A 64 3.65 0.60 3.92
N THR A 65 3.95 1.73 3.26
CA THR A 65 4.42 1.69 1.88
C THR A 65 5.91 1.32 1.80
N ALA A 66 6.20 0.30 0.97
CA ALA A 66 7.54 -0.11 0.57
C ALA A 66 7.54 -0.32 -0.96
N ASN A 67 7.08 0.71 -1.70
CA ASN A 67 6.70 0.61 -3.10
C ASN A 67 7.70 1.25 -4.07
N ILE A 68 8.98 1.31 -3.69
CA ILE A 68 10.05 1.67 -4.62
C ILE A 68 10.20 0.62 -5.72
N LEU A 69 10.80 1.03 -6.83
CA LEU A 69 11.42 0.13 -7.81
C LEU A 69 12.86 -0.08 -7.36
N ALA A 70 13.13 -1.19 -6.68
CA ALA A 70 14.39 -1.45 -6.01
C ALA A 70 15.50 -1.81 -7.01
N HIS A 71 16.67 -1.20 -6.85
CA HIS A 71 17.91 -1.62 -7.48
C HIS A 71 18.67 -2.62 -6.59
N ASN A 72 19.68 -3.29 -7.13
CA ASN A 72 20.45 -4.27 -6.37
C ASN A 72 21.05 -3.69 -5.08
N ASP A 73 21.47 -2.43 -5.12
CA ASP A 73 22.07 -1.76 -3.96
C ASP A 73 21.06 -1.45 -2.85
N ASP A 74 19.77 -1.45 -3.16
CA ASP A 74 18.70 -1.22 -2.18
C ASP A 74 18.34 -2.48 -1.39
N LEU A 75 18.59 -3.68 -1.94
CA LEU A 75 18.02 -4.93 -1.44
C LEU A 75 18.45 -5.28 0.00
N GLU A 76 19.69 -4.98 0.38
CA GLU A 76 20.12 -5.20 1.76
C GLU A 76 19.41 -4.25 2.73
N GLY A 77 19.31 -2.97 2.36
CA GLY A 77 18.55 -1.99 3.13
C GLY A 77 17.07 -2.36 3.29
N VAL A 78 16.44 -2.90 2.24
CA VAL A 78 15.07 -3.42 2.28
C VAL A 78 14.95 -4.56 3.30
N ARG A 79 15.93 -5.47 3.34
CA ARG A 79 15.92 -6.58 4.31
C ARG A 79 15.97 -6.10 5.76
N GLU A 80 16.86 -5.15 6.05
CA GLU A 80 16.96 -4.58 7.40
C GLU A 80 15.67 -3.82 7.77
N TYR A 81 15.14 -3.00 6.87
CA TYR A 81 13.88 -2.29 7.08
C TYR A 81 12.70 -3.23 7.37
N PHE A 82 12.60 -4.36 6.68
CA PHE A 82 11.54 -5.33 6.95
C PHE A 82 11.70 -6.05 8.29
N LYS A 83 12.93 -6.22 8.79
CA LYS A 83 13.17 -6.71 10.14
C LYS A 83 12.66 -5.70 11.19
N GLU A 84 12.90 -4.40 10.97
CA GLU A 84 12.40 -3.33 11.84
C GLU A 84 10.87 -3.27 11.82
N LEU A 85 10.25 -3.32 10.62
CA LEU A 85 8.79 -3.34 10.47
C LEU A 85 8.16 -4.56 11.14
N LYS A 86 8.82 -5.71 11.11
CA LYS A 86 8.37 -6.90 11.81
C LYS A 86 8.19 -6.69 13.32
N GLU A 87 9.07 -5.91 13.94
CA GLU A 87 9.01 -5.60 15.36
C GLU A 87 7.86 -4.63 15.72
N ILE A 88 7.55 -3.67 14.84
CA ILE A 88 6.48 -2.68 15.07
C ILE A 88 5.12 -3.14 14.58
N LYS A 89 5.05 -4.25 13.80
CA LYS A 89 3.84 -4.99 13.43
C LYS A 89 2.74 -4.16 12.74
N PRO A 90 3.02 -3.51 11.60
CA PRO A 90 1.94 -3.00 10.77
C PRO A 90 1.06 -4.15 10.26
N ASP A 91 -0.17 -3.87 9.88
CA ASP A 91 -1.10 -4.89 9.37
C ASP A 91 -0.74 -5.35 7.97
N ALA A 92 -0.22 -4.46 7.12
CA ALA A 92 0.22 -4.81 5.78
C ALA A 92 1.38 -3.94 5.27
N LEU A 93 2.08 -4.48 4.26
CA LEU A 93 3.05 -3.77 3.43
C LEU A 93 2.48 -3.54 2.04
N ILE A 94 2.56 -2.31 1.51
CA ILE A 94 2.16 -1.95 0.15
C ILE A 94 3.40 -1.95 -0.73
N ILE A 95 3.53 -2.95 -1.62
CA ILE A 95 4.75 -3.26 -2.37
C ILE A 95 4.46 -3.23 -3.87
N ALA A 96 5.39 -2.71 -4.69
CA ALA A 96 5.27 -2.68 -6.15
C ALA A 96 6.22 -3.67 -6.84
N ASP A 97 7.41 -3.85 -6.30
CA ASP A 97 8.47 -4.66 -6.90
C ASP A 97 8.35 -6.14 -6.51
N PRO A 98 8.36 -7.08 -7.48
CA PRO A 98 8.25 -8.53 -7.17
C PRO A 98 9.40 -9.08 -6.32
N GLY A 99 10.62 -8.54 -6.46
CA GLY A 99 11.78 -8.94 -5.65
C GLY A 99 11.62 -8.49 -4.20
N VAL A 100 11.19 -7.25 -3.98
CA VAL A 100 10.86 -6.71 -2.65
C VAL A 100 9.70 -7.50 -2.02
N PHE A 101 8.70 -7.87 -2.83
CA PHE A 101 7.58 -8.71 -2.37
C PHE A 101 8.04 -10.08 -1.87
N GLN A 102 8.97 -10.72 -2.58
CA GLN A 102 9.54 -11.99 -2.17
C GLN A 102 10.36 -11.85 -0.88
N ILE A 103 11.15 -10.79 -0.74
CA ILE A 103 11.91 -10.49 0.48
C ILE A 103 10.96 -10.29 1.67
N ALA A 104 9.86 -9.56 1.51
CA ALA A 104 8.85 -9.40 2.56
C ALA A 104 8.26 -10.76 2.99
N LYS A 105 7.95 -11.63 2.03
CA LYS A 105 7.44 -12.98 2.30
C LYS A 105 8.42 -13.85 3.09
N GLU A 106 9.73 -13.65 2.90
CA GLU A 106 10.77 -14.39 3.60
C GLU A 106 11.01 -13.86 5.02
N ILE A 107 11.01 -12.55 5.21
CA ILE A 107 11.42 -11.90 6.47
C ILE A 107 10.24 -11.72 7.43
N CYS A 108 9.10 -11.26 6.93
CA CYS A 108 7.91 -10.96 7.73
C CYS A 108 6.65 -11.62 7.12
N PRO A 109 6.59 -12.96 7.04
CA PRO A 109 5.47 -13.68 6.44
C PRO A 109 4.13 -13.44 7.13
N GLU A 110 4.14 -13.02 8.38
CA GLU A 110 2.98 -12.70 9.20
C GLU A 110 2.33 -11.36 8.85
N ILE A 111 3.06 -10.43 8.20
CA ILE A 111 2.51 -9.15 7.76
C ILE A 111 1.87 -9.36 6.37
N GLU A 112 0.64 -8.88 6.19
CA GLU A 112 -0.04 -8.97 4.91
C GLU A 112 0.71 -8.20 3.82
N ARG A 113 0.63 -8.67 2.59
CA ARG A 113 1.24 -8.01 1.41
C ARG A 113 0.16 -7.54 0.48
N HIS A 114 0.09 -6.23 0.30
CA HIS A 114 -0.78 -5.55 -0.64
C HIS A 114 0.06 -5.09 -1.84
N VAL A 115 -0.46 -5.27 -3.03
CA VAL A 115 0.24 -4.86 -4.26
C VAL A 115 -0.10 -3.42 -4.59
N SER A 116 0.91 -2.57 -4.69
CA SER A 116 0.76 -1.16 -5.02
C SER A 116 0.21 -0.94 -6.42
N THR A 117 -0.51 0.17 -6.63
CA THR A 117 -0.90 0.66 -7.96
C THR A 117 0.31 0.88 -8.89
N GLN A 118 1.49 1.11 -8.35
CA GLN A 118 2.75 1.27 -9.11
C GLN A 118 3.19 -0.01 -9.86
N ALA A 119 2.59 -1.16 -9.53
CA ALA A 119 2.81 -2.41 -10.26
C ALA A 119 1.94 -2.53 -11.54
N ASN A 120 1.22 -1.47 -11.94
CA ASN A 120 0.39 -1.40 -13.16
C ASN A 120 -0.62 -2.56 -13.27
N ASN A 121 -1.46 -2.71 -12.25
CA ASN A 121 -2.44 -3.81 -12.15
C ASN A 121 -3.69 -3.49 -12.97
N THR A 122 -3.68 -3.80 -14.27
CA THR A 122 -4.73 -3.43 -15.24
C THR A 122 -5.59 -4.58 -15.72
N ASN A 123 -5.30 -5.84 -15.35
CA ASN A 123 -6.03 -7.00 -15.82
C ASN A 123 -6.03 -8.15 -14.81
N TYR A 124 -7.03 -9.04 -14.88
CA TYR A 124 -7.19 -10.14 -13.94
C TYR A 124 -6.00 -11.13 -13.92
N ALA A 125 -5.27 -11.29 -15.02
CA ALA A 125 -4.10 -12.17 -15.04
C ALA A 125 -2.97 -11.66 -14.13
N THR A 126 -2.77 -10.33 -14.07
CA THR A 126 -1.85 -9.69 -13.12
C THR A 126 -2.30 -9.92 -11.68
N TYR A 127 -3.59 -9.82 -11.38
CA TYR A 127 -4.13 -10.10 -10.05
C TYR A 127 -3.92 -11.56 -9.64
N LEU A 128 -4.17 -12.52 -10.56
CA LEU A 128 -3.92 -13.94 -10.32
C LEU A 128 -2.43 -14.26 -10.12
N PHE A 129 -1.55 -13.57 -10.85
CA PHE A 129 -0.10 -13.68 -10.67
C PHE A 129 0.30 -13.29 -9.22
N TRP A 130 -0.14 -12.12 -8.75
CA TRP A 130 0.15 -11.65 -7.40
C TRP A 130 -0.49 -12.53 -6.33
N TYR A 131 -1.72 -12.99 -6.56
CA TYR A 131 -2.39 -13.96 -5.67
C TYR A 131 -1.58 -15.25 -5.52
N GLY A 132 -1.06 -15.78 -6.62
CA GLY A 132 -0.18 -16.96 -6.61
C GLY A 132 1.12 -16.76 -5.80
N LEU A 133 1.61 -15.53 -5.71
CA LEU A 133 2.74 -15.17 -4.84
C LEU A 133 2.33 -14.99 -3.37
N GLY A 134 1.03 -14.89 -3.09
CA GLY A 134 0.48 -14.74 -1.74
C GLY A 134 0.09 -13.29 -1.38
N ALA A 135 -0.23 -12.46 -2.36
CA ALA A 135 -0.84 -11.16 -2.12
C ALA A 135 -2.25 -11.32 -1.54
N LYS A 136 -2.57 -10.49 -0.56
CA LYS A 136 -3.90 -10.44 0.06
C LYS A 136 -4.81 -9.42 -0.61
N ARG A 137 -4.22 -8.33 -1.14
CA ARG A 137 -4.92 -7.22 -1.77
C ARG A 137 -4.13 -6.71 -2.97
N VAL A 138 -4.84 -6.23 -3.99
CA VAL A 138 -4.26 -5.55 -5.14
C VAL A 138 -4.92 -4.19 -5.31
N VAL A 139 -4.10 -3.15 -5.35
CA VAL A 139 -4.55 -1.78 -5.65
C VAL A 139 -4.66 -1.64 -7.16
N SER A 140 -5.86 -1.36 -7.63
CA SER A 140 -6.15 -1.17 -9.06
C SER A 140 -5.36 0.01 -9.64
N ALA A 141 -5.00 -0.11 -10.91
CA ALA A 141 -4.54 1.04 -11.67
C ALA A 141 -5.67 2.09 -11.80
N ARG A 142 -5.29 3.37 -11.86
CA ARG A 142 -6.27 4.49 -11.92
C ARG A 142 -6.99 4.58 -13.25
N GLU A 143 -6.41 4.00 -14.30
CA GLU A 143 -6.90 3.97 -15.67
C GLU A 143 -8.10 3.04 -15.86
N LEU A 144 -8.35 2.14 -14.91
CA LEU A 144 -9.43 1.17 -15.00
C LEU A 144 -10.80 1.79 -14.78
N SER A 145 -11.71 1.52 -15.69
CA SER A 145 -13.13 1.80 -15.54
C SER A 145 -13.80 0.87 -14.52
N ILE A 146 -14.97 1.26 -14.02
CA ILE A 146 -15.78 0.41 -13.12
C ILE A 146 -16.16 -0.93 -13.81
N ALA A 147 -16.37 -0.93 -15.13
CA ALA A 147 -16.70 -2.13 -15.87
C ALA A 147 -15.53 -3.13 -15.87
N GLU A 148 -14.30 -2.65 -16.11
CA GLU A 148 -13.10 -3.49 -16.07
C GLU A 148 -12.81 -4.01 -14.66
N ILE A 149 -13.03 -3.20 -13.62
CA ILE A 149 -12.88 -3.66 -12.22
C ILE A 149 -13.90 -4.77 -11.89
N LYS A 150 -15.13 -4.68 -12.40
CA LYS A 150 -16.13 -5.75 -12.26
C LYS A 150 -15.71 -7.02 -12.98
N GLU A 151 -15.20 -6.91 -14.19
CA GLU A 151 -14.68 -8.04 -14.96
C GLU A 151 -13.51 -8.71 -14.22
N ILE A 152 -12.57 -7.91 -13.69
CA ILE A 152 -11.49 -8.44 -12.87
C ILE A 152 -12.05 -9.22 -11.68
N ARG A 153 -13.04 -8.65 -10.95
CA ARG A 153 -13.65 -9.31 -9.78
C ARG A 153 -14.26 -10.67 -10.12
N GLU A 154 -14.84 -10.84 -11.30
CA GLU A 154 -15.46 -12.08 -11.75
C GLU A 154 -14.43 -13.19 -12.05
N HIS A 155 -13.16 -12.83 -12.30
CA HIS A 155 -12.10 -13.75 -12.69
C HIS A 155 -11.08 -14.08 -11.58
N ILE A 156 -11.21 -13.46 -10.41
CA ILE A 156 -10.25 -13.66 -9.29
C ILE A 156 -10.95 -14.29 -8.08
N PRO A 157 -10.21 -14.98 -7.20
CA PRO A 157 -10.74 -15.56 -5.97
C PRO A 157 -11.41 -14.52 -5.05
N ASP A 158 -12.45 -14.95 -4.32
CA ASP A 158 -13.21 -14.06 -3.42
C ASP A 158 -12.40 -13.52 -2.25
N ASP A 159 -11.35 -14.24 -1.85
CA ASP A 159 -10.45 -13.87 -0.75
C ASP A 159 -9.29 -12.95 -1.19
N LEU A 160 -9.13 -12.69 -2.49
CA LEU A 160 -8.26 -11.63 -2.99
C LEU A 160 -9.03 -10.30 -3.01
N GLU A 161 -8.56 -9.35 -2.22
CA GLU A 161 -9.19 -8.04 -2.11
C GLU A 161 -8.79 -7.11 -3.26
N ILE A 162 -9.74 -6.28 -3.70
CA ILE A 162 -9.50 -5.19 -4.65
C ILE A 162 -9.58 -3.86 -3.91
N GLU A 163 -8.58 -3.02 -4.06
CA GLU A 163 -8.59 -1.64 -3.57
C GLU A 163 -8.69 -0.68 -4.75
N THR A 164 -9.53 0.34 -4.63
CA THR A 164 -9.74 1.35 -5.68
C THR A 164 -9.70 2.75 -5.09
N PHE A 165 -9.17 3.72 -5.85
CA PHE A 165 -9.21 5.13 -5.47
C PHE A 165 -10.62 5.70 -5.71
N ILE A 166 -11.23 6.24 -4.66
CA ILE A 166 -12.50 6.99 -4.72
C ILE A 166 -12.26 8.50 -4.65
N HIS A 167 -11.10 8.91 -4.16
CA HIS A 167 -10.62 10.28 -4.10
C HIS A 167 -9.09 10.28 -4.21
N GLY A 168 -8.51 11.26 -4.90
CA GLY A 168 -7.08 11.37 -5.06
C GLY A 168 -6.65 12.82 -5.29
N ALA A 169 -5.36 13.10 -5.16
CA ALA A 169 -4.78 14.30 -5.73
C ALA A 169 -5.08 14.30 -7.23
N CYS A 170 -5.53 15.43 -7.77
CA CYS A 170 -5.89 15.53 -9.18
C CYS A 170 -4.61 15.52 -10.04
N LEU A 171 -4.05 14.33 -10.24
CA LEU A 171 -2.80 14.13 -10.98
C LEU A 171 -2.93 14.54 -12.44
N LEU A 172 -4.15 14.54 -12.99
CA LEU A 172 -4.44 15.05 -14.33
C LEU A 172 -4.02 16.51 -14.52
N TYR A 173 -4.00 17.30 -13.44
CA TYR A 173 -3.63 18.72 -13.48
C TYR A 173 -2.29 19.05 -12.81
N THR A 174 -1.63 18.07 -12.20
CA THR A 174 -0.45 18.32 -11.35
C THR A 174 0.72 17.37 -11.60
N SER A 175 0.62 16.49 -12.61
CA SER A 175 1.69 15.56 -13.01
C SER A 175 2.02 15.72 -14.48
N ASP A 176 3.21 15.27 -14.87
CA ASP A 176 3.71 15.31 -16.26
C ASP A 176 2.77 14.58 -17.25
N ALA A 177 1.95 13.66 -16.78
CA ALA A 177 0.94 13.00 -17.60
C ALA A 177 -0.14 13.96 -18.14
N ALA A 178 -0.33 15.14 -17.53
CA ALA A 178 -1.21 16.19 -18.05
C ALA A 178 -0.57 16.97 -19.19
N ASP A 179 0.76 17.00 -19.26
CA ASP A 179 1.51 17.73 -20.28
C ASP A 179 1.71 16.88 -21.55
N GLU A 180 1.42 15.58 -21.50
CA GLU A 180 1.53 14.66 -22.64
C GLU A 180 0.23 14.55 -23.48
N GLU A 181 -0.88 15.19 -23.05
CA GLU A 181 -2.18 15.17 -23.74
C GLU A 181 -2.44 16.41 -24.64
N ASP A 182 -1.46 17.30 -24.85
CA ASP A 182 -1.57 18.47 -25.75
C ASP A 182 -1.17 18.15 -27.20
#